data_7a884896ed9124ef4094b686a4050542
#
_entry.id   7a884896ed9124ef4094b686a4050542
#
_cell.length_a   1.000
_cell.length_b   1.000
_cell.length_c   1.000
_cell.angle_alpha   90.00
_cell.angle_beta   90.00
_cell.angle_gamma   90.00
#
_symmetry.space_group_name_H-M   'P 1'
#
loop_
_entity.id
_entity.type
_entity.pdbx_description
1 polymer ?
#
loop_
_entity_poly.entity_id
_entity_poly.type
_entity_poly.pdbx_seq_one_letter_code
_entity_poly.pdbx_strand_id
1 'polypeptide(L)'
;DGTGCGKGRECAGLILVNWLSGRRKAIWVSKSATLIEDAIRDWTDLGGSPADIQPLSKWKPDQPVPMGDGILFVTYATLRSAGKCGTTRLSQILDWMGEDFEGVLAFDEAHAMQNAAGSEQGRGVKPSQQGLAGLRLQLAAPRARVFYISATGATSVHNLAYAARLGLWGQGPEYPFPSRESFVSAMEAGGVAAMEVVARDLKTLGLYTARALSFDGVEYDVLEHALTPAQIEVYDAYAGAFRTIHHNLEAALTATGVNDASGETNASAARASAKSRFESTKQRFFNHLLMGMKAPTIIRAIEDDLAAGNACVIQVVSTGESLLKRRLETMDPEDELVEGALTPRDYVLGYLEQAFPIHAQKLVEIDGNMVAEPL
;
A
#
# COMPACT_ATOMS: atom_id res chain seq x y z
N ASP A 1 -9.64 -12.59 8.84
CA ASP A 1 -10.75 -12.09 9.65
C ASP A 1 -11.28 -10.76 9.12
N GLY A 2 -12.59 -10.55 9.22
CA GLY A 2 -13.23 -9.31 8.80
C GLY A 2 -12.73 -8.07 9.55
N THR A 3 -13.07 -6.88 9.05
CA THR A 3 -12.80 -5.63 9.75
C THR A 3 -13.57 -5.61 11.08
N GLY A 4 -12.95 -5.15 12.16
CA GLY A 4 -13.56 -5.09 13.49
C GLY A 4 -13.49 -6.38 14.31
N CYS A 5 -12.98 -7.49 13.77
CA CYS A 5 -12.85 -8.76 14.51
C CYS A 5 -11.67 -8.82 15.50
N GLY A 6 -10.96 -7.72 15.72
CA GLY A 6 -9.85 -7.66 16.69
C GLY A 6 -8.52 -8.21 16.14
N LYS A 7 -8.25 -8.09 14.84
CA LYS A 7 -7.02 -8.57 14.19
C LYS A 7 -5.73 -8.09 14.87
N GLY A 8 -5.65 -6.81 15.26
CA GLY A 8 -4.49 -6.27 15.98
C GLY A 8 -4.29 -6.97 17.33
N ARG A 9 -5.37 -7.21 18.06
CA ARG A 9 -5.36 -7.94 19.34
C ARG A 9 -4.92 -9.41 19.15
N GLU A 10 -5.32 -10.06 18.06
CA GLU A 10 -4.85 -11.41 17.72
C GLU A 10 -3.35 -11.39 17.42
N CYS A 11 -2.88 -10.41 16.63
CA CYS A 11 -1.46 -10.24 16.34
C CYS A 11 -0.65 -10.10 17.63
N ALA A 12 -1.05 -9.19 18.50
CA ALA A 12 -0.42 -8.99 19.81
C ALA A 12 -0.46 -10.26 20.68
N GLY A 13 -1.58 -10.98 20.69
CA GLY A 13 -1.74 -12.23 21.43
C GLY A 13 -0.82 -13.34 20.95
N LEU A 14 -0.66 -13.50 19.64
CA LEU A 14 0.25 -14.46 19.04
C LEU A 14 1.72 -14.13 19.37
N ILE A 15 2.09 -12.85 19.36
CA ILE A 15 3.40 -12.39 19.80
C ILE A 15 3.58 -12.68 21.29
N LEU A 16 2.59 -12.39 22.13
CA LEU A 16 2.65 -12.59 23.57
C LEU A 16 2.87 -14.08 23.95
N VAL A 17 2.17 -15.00 23.31
CA VAL A 17 2.36 -16.45 23.53
C VAL A 17 3.80 -16.85 23.23
N ASN A 18 4.38 -16.33 22.16
CA ASN A 18 5.78 -16.57 21.82
C ASN A 18 6.74 -15.91 22.80
N TRP A 19 6.44 -14.69 23.23
CA TRP A 19 7.20 -13.94 24.23
C TRP A 19 7.30 -14.68 25.55
N LEU A 20 6.19 -15.18 26.05
CA LEU A 20 6.12 -16.00 27.28
C LEU A 20 6.85 -17.35 27.11
N SER A 21 6.99 -17.83 25.88
CA SER A 21 7.78 -19.03 25.55
C SER A 21 9.28 -18.73 25.35
N GLY A 22 9.76 -17.53 25.72
CA GLY A 22 11.16 -17.11 25.62
C GLY A 22 11.56 -16.51 24.28
N ARG A 23 10.68 -16.45 23.26
CA ARG A 23 10.93 -15.84 21.95
C ARG A 23 10.57 -14.36 21.96
N ARG A 24 11.45 -13.55 22.55
CA ARG A 24 11.19 -12.15 22.88
C ARG A 24 11.55 -11.15 21.77
N LYS A 25 11.80 -11.62 20.56
CA LYS A 25 11.96 -10.76 19.38
C LYS A 25 10.83 -11.01 18.40
N ALA A 26 10.18 -9.94 17.95
CA ALA A 26 9.15 -10.00 16.93
C ALA A 26 9.31 -8.86 15.92
N ILE A 27 8.89 -9.10 14.68
CA ILE A 27 8.76 -8.08 13.65
C ILE A 27 7.28 -7.97 13.29
N TRP A 28 6.72 -6.78 13.47
CA TRP A 28 5.36 -6.45 13.10
C TRP A 28 5.38 -5.57 11.84
N VAL A 29 5.06 -6.16 10.69
CA VAL A 29 5.01 -5.46 9.41
C VAL A 29 3.58 -5.01 9.14
N SER A 30 3.36 -3.73 8.86
CA SER A 30 2.02 -3.19 8.57
C SER A 30 2.03 -2.21 7.40
N LYS A 31 0.86 -1.73 7.00
CA LYS A 31 0.69 -0.89 5.80
C LYS A 31 1.06 0.58 6.05
N SER A 32 0.78 1.12 7.22
CA SER A 32 0.99 2.54 7.58
C SER A 32 1.77 2.67 8.88
N ALA A 33 2.59 3.72 8.97
CA ALA A 33 3.33 4.05 10.19
C ALA A 33 2.41 4.45 11.35
N THR A 34 1.25 5.03 11.07
CA THR A 34 0.26 5.44 12.08
C THR A 34 -0.36 4.25 12.83
N LEU A 35 -0.38 3.05 12.22
CA LEU A 35 -0.89 1.83 12.85
C LEU A 35 -0.02 1.33 14.01
N ILE A 36 1.13 1.95 14.27
CA ILE A 36 1.94 1.66 15.46
C ILE A 36 1.19 2.01 16.75
N GLU A 37 0.35 3.04 16.74
CA GLU A 37 -0.45 3.43 17.90
C GLU A 37 -1.46 2.34 18.27
N ASP A 38 -2.10 1.76 17.26
CA ASP A 38 -3.01 0.63 17.43
C ASP A 38 -2.27 -0.62 17.93
N ALA A 39 -1.09 -0.90 17.37
CA ALA A 39 -0.26 -2.01 17.81
C ALA A 39 0.19 -1.87 19.27
N ILE A 40 0.59 -0.67 19.68
CA ILE A 40 0.97 -0.36 21.08
C ILE A 40 -0.24 -0.53 21.99
N ARG A 41 -1.41 -0.01 21.62
CA ARG A 41 -2.65 -0.18 22.41
C ARG A 41 -2.98 -1.66 22.58
N ASP A 42 -3.02 -2.42 21.50
CA ASP A 42 -3.37 -3.84 21.54
C ASP A 42 -2.37 -4.69 22.33
N TRP A 43 -1.08 -4.36 22.25
CA TRP A 43 -0.03 -4.98 23.07
C TRP A 43 -0.17 -4.64 24.56
N THR A 44 -0.40 -3.38 24.87
CA THR A 44 -0.52 -2.89 26.26
C THR A 44 -1.77 -3.45 26.95
N ASP A 45 -2.88 -3.56 26.22
CA ASP A 45 -4.12 -4.15 26.72
C ASP A 45 -3.96 -5.63 27.11
N LEU A 46 -2.95 -6.32 26.56
CA LEU A 46 -2.60 -7.70 26.93
C LEU A 46 -1.53 -7.76 28.04
N GLY A 47 -1.12 -6.63 28.60
CA GLY A 47 -0.16 -6.54 29.70
C GLY A 47 1.29 -6.32 29.25
N GLY A 48 1.55 -6.07 27.98
CA GLY A 48 2.86 -5.67 27.47
C GLY A 48 3.20 -4.21 27.79
N SER A 49 4.47 -3.85 27.66
CA SER A 49 4.92 -2.46 27.84
C SER A 49 4.87 -1.69 26.52
N PRO A 50 4.42 -0.43 26.48
CA PRO A 50 4.54 0.40 25.28
C PRO A 50 5.99 0.53 24.77
N ALA A 51 6.98 0.43 25.65
CA ALA A 51 8.38 0.52 25.31
C ALA A 51 8.90 -0.70 24.51
N ASP A 52 8.18 -1.83 24.56
CA ASP A 52 8.56 -3.05 23.84
C ASP A 52 8.42 -2.87 22.33
N ILE A 53 7.53 -1.98 21.86
CA ILE A 53 7.30 -1.74 20.43
C ILE A 53 8.06 -0.48 20.00
N GLN A 54 8.95 -0.64 19.02
CA GLN A 54 9.72 0.47 18.47
C GLN A 54 9.65 0.50 16.94
N PRO A 55 9.44 1.67 16.32
CA PRO A 55 9.43 1.78 14.86
C PRO A 55 10.86 1.71 14.31
N LEU A 56 11.08 0.93 13.24
CA LEU A 56 12.38 0.87 12.57
C LEU A 56 12.84 2.23 12.05
N SER A 57 11.92 3.12 11.72
CA SER A 57 12.22 4.50 11.26
C SER A 57 12.94 5.36 12.30
N LYS A 58 12.96 4.96 13.57
CA LYS A 58 13.70 5.62 14.65
C LYS A 58 15.22 5.64 14.42
N TRP A 59 15.73 4.66 13.67
CA TRP A 59 17.15 4.53 13.36
C TRP A 59 17.41 4.71 11.88
N LYS A 60 18.56 5.26 11.52
CA LYS A 60 18.98 5.38 10.12
C LYS A 60 19.33 4.00 9.55
N PRO A 61 19.27 3.81 8.20
CA PRO A 61 19.54 2.50 7.58
C PRO A 61 20.94 1.93 7.83
N ASP A 62 21.91 2.81 8.07
CA ASP A 62 23.33 2.50 8.34
C ASP A 62 23.65 2.31 9.83
N GLN A 63 22.65 2.43 10.69
CA GLN A 63 22.80 2.26 12.14
C GLN A 63 22.23 0.92 12.60
N PRO A 64 22.91 0.24 13.54
CA PRO A 64 22.34 -0.94 14.17
C PRO A 64 21.08 -0.58 14.96
N VAL A 65 20.16 -1.51 15.10
CA VAL A 65 19.00 -1.38 15.99
C VAL A 65 19.47 -1.71 17.42
N PRO A 66 19.59 -0.73 18.32
CA PRO A 66 20.14 -0.91 19.67
C PRO A 66 19.08 -1.45 20.65
N MET A 67 18.29 -2.41 20.20
CA MET A 67 17.23 -3.04 20.96
C MET A 67 17.57 -4.53 21.10
N GLY A 68 17.62 -5.05 22.31
CA GLY A 68 17.82 -6.48 22.57
C GLY A 68 16.55 -7.26 22.21
N ASP A 69 15.68 -7.46 23.22
CA ASP A 69 14.36 -8.01 23.04
C ASP A 69 13.38 -6.89 22.64
N GLY A 70 12.29 -7.23 21.95
CA GLY A 70 11.26 -6.27 21.60
C GLY A 70 10.51 -6.60 20.32
N ILE A 71 9.59 -5.72 19.96
CA ILE A 71 8.78 -5.78 18.76
C ILE A 71 9.21 -4.65 17.83
N LEU A 72 9.82 -5.00 16.72
CA LEU A 72 10.25 -4.03 15.71
C LEU A 72 9.08 -3.77 14.74
N PHE A 73 8.50 -2.57 14.81
CA PHE A 73 7.42 -2.17 13.91
C PHE A 73 7.98 -1.62 12.60
N VAL A 74 7.51 -2.16 11.47
CA VAL A 74 8.03 -1.83 10.13
C VAL A 74 6.86 -1.66 9.17
N THR A 75 6.93 -0.70 8.24
CA THR A 75 5.97 -0.66 7.13
C THR A 75 6.48 -1.44 5.93
N TYR A 76 5.58 -1.98 5.09
CA TYR A 76 5.96 -2.61 3.82
C TYR A 76 6.78 -1.68 2.92
N ALA A 77 6.46 -0.37 2.94
CA ALA A 77 7.21 0.63 2.20
C ALA A 77 8.65 0.76 2.72
N THR A 78 8.85 0.74 4.03
CA THR A 78 10.17 0.76 4.66
C THR A 78 10.93 -0.52 4.36
N LEU A 79 10.29 -1.68 4.49
CA LEU A 79 10.91 -2.99 4.26
C LEU A 79 11.56 -3.12 2.87
N ARG A 80 10.96 -2.53 1.83
CA ARG A 80 11.48 -2.55 0.46
C ARG A 80 12.55 -1.49 0.18
N SER A 81 12.77 -0.52 1.07
CA SER A 81 13.62 0.63 0.80
C SER A 81 15.11 0.29 0.91
N ALA A 82 15.91 0.86 0.02
CA ALA A 82 17.36 0.83 0.07
C ALA A 82 17.89 2.17 0.60
N GLY A 83 18.93 2.13 1.43
CA GLY A 83 19.65 3.32 1.87
C GLY A 83 20.61 3.83 0.79
N LYS A 84 21.04 5.11 0.92
CA LYS A 84 21.96 5.74 -0.03
C LYS A 84 23.35 5.08 -0.11
N CYS A 85 23.73 4.28 0.90
CA CYS A 85 25.05 3.62 1.00
C CYS A 85 24.99 2.12 0.66
N GLY A 86 23.98 1.66 -0.09
CA GLY A 86 23.81 0.23 -0.41
C GLY A 86 23.27 -0.64 0.74
N THR A 87 23.18 -0.12 1.96
CA THR A 87 22.55 -0.80 3.09
C THR A 87 21.04 -0.76 2.94
N THR A 88 20.39 -1.91 2.97
CA THR A 88 18.92 -1.99 2.87
C THR A 88 18.27 -2.03 4.24
N ARG A 89 17.01 -1.60 4.34
CA ARG A 89 16.25 -1.78 5.58
C ARG A 89 16.08 -3.27 5.93
N LEU A 90 16.03 -4.10 4.92
CA LEU A 90 15.99 -5.56 5.13
C LEU A 90 17.28 -6.06 5.80
N SER A 91 18.48 -5.64 5.35
CA SER A 91 19.75 -6.04 6.02
C SER A 91 19.80 -5.58 7.46
N GLN A 92 19.38 -4.35 7.76
CA GLN A 92 19.29 -3.83 9.13
C GLN A 92 18.39 -4.69 10.04
N ILE A 93 17.25 -5.16 9.49
CA ILE A 93 16.35 -6.07 10.21
C ILE A 93 17.02 -7.43 10.45
N LEU A 94 17.67 -7.99 9.42
CA LEU A 94 18.34 -9.28 9.51
C LEU A 94 19.50 -9.25 10.53
N ASP A 95 20.27 -8.17 10.56
CA ASP A 95 21.34 -7.96 11.55
C ASP A 95 20.76 -7.93 12.98
N TRP A 96 19.63 -7.25 13.19
CA TRP A 96 18.96 -7.24 14.51
C TRP A 96 18.38 -8.60 14.89
N MET A 97 17.83 -9.34 13.93
CA MET A 97 17.29 -10.67 14.15
C MET A 97 18.37 -11.64 14.62
N GLY A 98 19.52 -11.60 13.97
CA GLY A 98 20.59 -12.59 14.14
C GLY A 98 20.33 -13.88 13.37
N GLU A 99 21.36 -14.73 13.25
CA GLU A 99 21.34 -15.94 12.43
C GLU A 99 20.33 -17.01 12.92
N ASP A 100 20.12 -17.08 14.22
CA ASP A 100 19.29 -18.10 14.86
C ASP A 100 17.89 -17.59 15.26
N PHE A 101 17.33 -16.69 14.48
CA PHE A 101 16.04 -16.10 14.78
C PHE A 101 14.89 -17.12 14.81
N GLU A 102 14.31 -17.33 15.98
CA GLU A 102 13.12 -18.15 16.23
C GLU A 102 11.89 -17.34 16.63
N GLY A 103 11.98 -16.03 16.56
CA GLY A 103 10.91 -15.10 16.94
C GLY A 103 9.72 -15.10 15.98
N VAL A 104 8.95 -14.04 16.04
CA VAL A 104 7.71 -13.89 15.28
C VAL A 104 7.89 -12.92 14.13
N LEU A 105 7.40 -13.30 12.95
CA LEU A 105 7.16 -12.42 11.80
C LEU A 105 5.64 -12.28 11.64
N ALA A 106 5.08 -11.15 12.03
CA ALA A 106 3.67 -10.84 11.87
C ALA A 106 3.49 -9.88 10.69
N PHE A 107 2.79 -10.32 9.66
CA PHE A 107 2.44 -9.54 8.48
C PHE A 107 1.00 -9.09 8.60
N ASP A 108 0.80 -7.91 9.18
CA ASP A 108 -0.49 -7.26 9.28
C ASP A 108 -0.84 -6.59 7.94
N GLU A 109 -2.12 -6.63 7.57
CA GLU A 109 -2.59 -6.27 6.22
C GLU A 109 -1.77 -6.98 5.12
N ALA A 110 -1.59 -8.30 5.29
CA ALA A 110 -0.72 -9.13 4.45
C ALA A 110 -1.03 -9.04 2.94
N HIS A 111 -2.25 -8.62 2.57
CA HIS A 111 -2.62 -8.32 1.18
C HIS A 111 -1.73 -7.25 0.53
N ALA A 112 -1.00 -6.43 1.30
CA ALA A 112 0.00 -5.51 0.76
C ALA A 112 1.16 -6.22 0.03
N MET A 113 1.36 -7.52 0.29
CA MET A 113 2.34 -8.37 -0.42
C MET A 113 1.79 -9.05 -1.68
N GLN A 114 0.57 -8.72 -2.10
CA GLN A 114 -0.01 -9.24 -3.34
C GLN A 114 0.91 -9.02 -4.53
N ASN A 115 0.77 -9.86 -5.58
CA ASN A 115 1.60 -9.85 -6.79
C ASN A 115 3.10 -10.13 -6.53
N ALA A 116 3.45 -10.83 -5.47
CA ALA A 116 4.83 -11.26 -5.21
C ALA A 116 5.39 -12.19 -6.30
N ALA A 117 4.53 -12.90 -7.02
CA ALA A 117 4.91 -13.80 -8.11
C ALA A 117 5.14 -13.09 -9.46
N GLY A 118 4.51 -11.91 -9.67
CA GLY A 118 4.34 -11.37 -11.02
C GLY A 118 3.29 -12.15 -11.82
N SER A 119 3.06 -11.79 -13.07
CA SER A 119 2.18 -12.52 -13.98
C SER A 119 2.91 -12.81 -15.29
N GLU A 120 2.91 -14.07 -15.73
CA GLU A 120 3.45 -14.46 -17.03
C GLU A 120 2.42 -14.31 -18.16
N GLN A 121 1.13 -14.25 -17.83
CA GLN A 121 0.05 -14.15 -18.83
C GLN A 121 -0.16 -12.70 -19.25
N GLY A 122 0.33 -12.38 -20.45
CA GLY A 122 0.05 -11.16 -21.22
C GLY A 122 0.56 -9.86 -20.59
N ARG A 123 1.55 -9.18 -21.12
CA ARG A 123 2.26 -8.01 -20.60
C ARG A 123 2.82 -8.25 -19.20
N GLY A 124 3.91 -8.99 -19.09
CA GLY A 124 4.57 -9.40 -17.86
C GLY A 124 4.50 -8.36 -16.72
N VAL A 125 3.55 -8.52 -15.83
CA VAL A 125 3.47 -7.66 -14.63
C VAL A 125 4.64 -8.04 -13.75
N LYS A 126 5.57 -7.10 -13.57
CA LYS A 126 6.73 -7.31 -12.68
C LYS A 126 6.25 -7.59 -11.25
N PRO A 127 6.92 -8.50 -10.53
CA PRO A 127 6.61 -8.75 -9.12
C PRO A 127 6.61 -7.46 -8.29
N SER A 128 5.69 -7.39 -7.33
CA SER A 128 5.64 -6.29 -6.38
C SER A 128 6.91 -6.26 -5.52
N GLN A 129 7.60 -5.12 -5.45
CA GLN A 129 8.78 -4.97 -4.61
C GLN A 129 8.48 -5.20 -3.12
N GLN A 130 7.26 -4.87 -2.67
CA GLN A 130 6.80 -5.15 -1.31
C GLN A 130 6.65 -6.66 -1.08
N GLY A 131 6.05 -7.36 -2.03
CA GLY A 131 5.90 -8.81 -1.98
C GLY A 131 7.24 -9.52 -1.97
N LEU A 132 8.18 -9.11 -2.82
CA LEU A 132 9.53 -9.66 -2.85
C LEU A 132 10.29 -9.41 -1.55
N ALA A 133 10.18 -8.22 -0.95
CA ALA A 133 10.83 -7.91 0.32
C ALA A 133 10.26 -8.79 1.46
N GLY A 134 8.94 -8.97 1.52
CA GLY A 134 8.31 -9.88 2.48
C GLY A 134 8.71 -11.35 2.30
N LEU A 135 8.83 -11.82 1.06
CA LEU A 135 9.34 -13.18 0.78
C LEU A 135 10.80 -13.35 1.21
N ARG A 136 11.66 -12.37 0.91
CA ARG A 136 13.08 -12.39 1.33
C ARG A 136 13.22 -12.46 2.84
N LEU A 137 12.41 -11.69 3.58
CA LEU A 137 12.39 -11.73 5.04
C LEU A 137 12.00 -13.11 5.57
N GLN A 138 10.96 -13.74 4.99
CA GLN A 138 10.52 -15.09 5.37
C GLN A 138 11.59 -16.15 5.08
N LEU A 139 12.25 -16.06 3.92
CA LEU A 139 13.31 -17.01 3.53
C LEU A 139 14.57 -16.87 4.40
N ALA A 140 14.90 -15.64 4.80
CA ALA A 140 16.05 -15.38 5.66
C ALA A 140 15.84 -15.85 7.12
N ALA A 141 14.59 -16.14 7.52
CA ALA A 141 14.24 -16.57 8.87
C ALA A 141 13.50 -17.92 8.86
N PRO A 142 14.14 -19.03 8.48
CA PRO A 142 13.46 -20.33 8.29
C PRO A 142 12.85 -20.88 9.58
N ARG A 143 13.37 -20.51 10.76
CA ARG A 143 12.86 -20.96 12.07
C ARG A 143 11.83 -20.01 12.70
N ALA A 144 11.57 -18.86 12.07
CA ALA A 144 10.58 -17.90 12.55
C ALA A 144 9.15 -18.47 12.53
N ARG A 145 8.31 -18.02 13.46
CA ARG A 145 6.86 -18.21 13.43
C ARG A 145 6.25 -17.09 12.59
N VAL A 146 5.56 -17.49 11.52
CA VAL A 146 5.03 -16.52 10.55
C VAL A 146 3.51 -16.47 10.63
N PHE A 147 2.97 -15.27 10.77
CA PHE A 147 1.54 -15.01 10.78
C PHE A 147 1.16 -14.02 9.68
N TYR A 148 0.13 -14.36 8.93
CA TYR A 148 -0.46 -13.49 7.91
C TYR A 148 -1.84 -13.05 8.38
N ILE A 149 -2.05 -11.75 8.52
CA ILE A 149 -3.27 -11.15 9.05
C ILE A 149 -3.82 -10.21 7.99
N SER A 150 -5.08 -10.37 7.62
CA SER A 150 -5.74 -9.52 6.63
C SER A 150 -7.26 -9.53 6.80
N ALA A 151 -7.90 -8.40 6.51
CA ALA A 151 -9.37 -8.30 6.42
C ALA A 151 -9.89 -8.85 5.10
N THR A 152 -9.13 -8.67 4.03
CA THR A 152 -9.48 -9.12 2.69
C THR A 152 -8.75 -10.42 2.40
N GLY A 153 -9.51 -11.49 2.21
CA GLY A 153 -8.96 -12.74 1.70
C GLY A 153 -8.33 -12.55 0.32
N ALA A 154 -7.71 -13.58 -0.20
CA ALA A 154 -7.16 -13.55 -1.55
C ALA A 154 -8.29 -13.38 -2.57
N THR A 155 -8.32 -12.26 -3.26
CA THR A 155 -9.27 -11.99 -4.35
C THR A 155 -8.88 -12.74 -5.64
N SER A 156 -7.64 -13.17 -5.74
CA SER A 156 -7.12 -14.02 -6.81
C SER A 156 -6.01 -14.92 -6.26
N VAL A 157 -5.72 -15.99 -6.96
CA VAL A 157 -4.68 -16.97 -6.60
C VAL A 157 -3.30 -16.35 -6.50
N HIS A 158 -2.97 -15.45 -7.42
CA HIS A 158 -1.71 -14.71 -7.40
C HIS A 158 -1.48 -13.97 -6.08
N ASN A 159 -2.58 -13.61 -5.44
CA ASN A 159 -2.55 -12.88 -4.16
C ASN A 159 -2.06 -13.75 -2.99
N LEU A 160 -2.05 -15.08 -3.12
CA LEU A 160 -1.51 -16.00 -2.11
C LEU A 160 -0.02 -16.31 -2.31
N ALA A 161 0.59 -15.90 -3.42
CA ALA A 161 1.98 -16.22 -3.75
C ALA A 161 3.03 -15.74 -2.71
N TYR A 162 2.65 -14.85 -1.80
CA TYR A 162 3.51 -14.42 -0.69
C TYR A 162 3.50 -15.37 0.51
N ALA A 163 2.52 -16.25 0.61
CA ALA A 163 2.26 -17.07 1.80
C ALA A 163 3.13 -18.35 1.81
N ALA A 164 4.44 -18.20 1.66
CA ALA A 164 5.40 -19.30 1.53
C ALA A 164 5.45 -20.24 2.75
N ARG A 165 4.95 -19.80 3.92
CA ARG A 165 5.04 -20.55 5.17
C ARG A 165 3.75 -21.30 5.54
N LEU A 166 2.76 -21.34 4.64
CA LEU A 166 1.56 -22.15 4.83
C LEU A 166 1.73 -23.63 4.44
N GLY A 167 2.92 -24.01 3.92
CA GLY A 167 3.19 -25.39 3.52
C GLY A 167 2.48 -25.82 2.24
N LEU A 168 2.00 -24.87 1.41
CA LEU A 168 1.29 -25.18 0.17
C LEU A 168 2.21 -25.66 -0.96
N TRP A 169 3.48 -25.22 -0.95
CA TRP A 169 4.50 -25.63 -1.91
C TRP A 169 5.87 -25.72 -1.27
N GLY A 170 6.73 -26.59 -1.81
CA GLY A 170 8.08 -26.80 -1.34
C GLY A 170 8.75 -28.01 -1.96
N GLN A 171 9.97 -28.31 -1.50
CA GLN A 171 10.73 -29.49 -1.93
C GLN A 171 10.43 -30.65 -0.99
N GLY A 172 9.92 -31.75 -1.53
CA GLY A 172 9.64 -32.96 -0.77
C GLY A 172 8.20 -33.46 -0.89
N PRO A 173 7.96 -34.71 -0.53
CA PRO A 173 6.64 -35.37 -0.66
C PRO A 173 5.59 -34.83 0.31
N GLU A 174 5.99 -34.10 1.33
CA GLU A 174 5.11 -33.47 2.32
C GLU A 174 4.39 -32.23 1.77
N TYR A 175 4.87 -31.66 0.65
CA TYR A 175 4.23 -30.49 0.03
C TYR A 175 3.26 -30.90 -1.09
N PRO A 176 2.04 -30.34 -1.11
CA PRO A 176 1.06 -30.66 -2.16
C PRO A 176 1.46 -30.18 -3.55
N PHE A 177 2.30 -29.13 -3.62
CA PHE A 177 2.83 -28.60 -4.88
C PHE A 177 4.36 -28.47 -4.82
N PRO A 178 5.08 -28.86 -5.92
CA PRO A 178 6.55 -28.81 -5.94
C PRO A 178 7.13 -27.39 -6.00
N SER A 179 6.34 -26.43 -6.45
CA SER A 179 6.74 -25.03 -6.54
C SER A 179 5.54 -24.08 -6.40
N ARG A 180 5.84 -22.82 -6.15
CA ARG A 180 4.86 -21.73 -6.10
C ARG A 180 4.13 -21.59 -7.44
N GLU A 181 4.86 -21.64 -8.54
CA GLU A 181 4.35 -21.53 -9.92
C GLU A 181 3.35 -22.66 -10.20
N SER A 182 3.69 -23.87 -9.80
CA SER A 182 2.82 -25.04 -9.92
C SER A 182 1.51 -24.88 -9.12
N PHE A 183 1.61 -24.36 -7.88
CA PHE A 183 0.44 -24.02 -7.06
C PHE A 183 -0.44 -22.97 -7.74
N VAL A 184 0.14 -21.86 -8.20
CA VAL A 184 -0.61 -20.77 -8.84
C VAL A 184 -1.31 -21.28 -10.09
N SER A 185 -0.61 -22.01 -10.97
CA SER A 185 -1.19 -22.58 -12.21
C SER A 185 -2.34 -23.57 -11.92
N ALA A 186 -2.19 -24.42 -10.92
CA ALA A 186 -3.24 -25.38 -10.54
C ALA A 186 -4.49 -24.68 -9.99
N MET A 187 -4.28 -23.64 -9.18
CA MET A 187 -5.38 -22.85 -8.63
C MET A 187 -6.09 -22.02 -9.70
N GLU A 188 -5.36 -21.45 -10.66
CA GLU A 188 -5.95 -20.75 -11.80
C GLU A 188 -6.81 -21.66 -12.66
N ALA A 189 -6.32 -22.86 -12.94
CA ALA A 189 -7.07 -23.84 -13.68
C ALA A 189 -8.34 -24.34 -12.95
N GLY A 190 -8.28 -24.45 -11.61
CA GLY A 190 -9.40 -24.90 -10.79
C GLY A 190 -10.36 -23.79 -10.31
N GLY A 191 -9.94 -22.51 -10.46
CA GLY A 191 -10.75 -21.34 -10.09
C GLY A 191 -11.17 -21.29 -8.62
N VAL A 192 -12.33 -20.72 -8.35
CA VAL A 192 -12.87 -20.52 -6.99
C VAL A 192 -13.02 -21.84 -6.25
N ALA A 193 -13.46 -22.90 -6.92
CA ALA A 193 -13.66 -24.20 -6.30
C ALA A 193 -12.36 -24.79 -5.73
N ALA A 194 -11.26 -24.68 -6.46
CA ALA A 194 -9.95 -25.12 -5.96
C ALA A 194 -9.50 -24.30 -4.75
N MET A 195 -9.72 -22.98 -4.76
CA MET A 195 -9.40 -22.11 -3.63
C MET A 195 -10.24 -22.45 -2.38
N GLU A 196 -11.51 -22.79 -2.54
CA GLU A 196 -12.37 -23.20 -1.43
C GLU A 196 -11.89 -24.53 -0.80
N VAL A 197 -11.46 -25.48 -1.63
CA VAL A 197 -10.91 -26.76 -1.14
C VAL A 197 -9.65 -26.49 -0.32
N VAL A 198 -8.70 -25.72 -0.85
CA VAL A 198 -7.47 -25.35 -0.13
C VAL A 198 -7.78 -24.61 1.17
N ALA A 199 -8.70 -23.65 1.15
CA ALA A 199 -9.08 -22.89 2.35
C ALA A 199 -9.70 -23.82 3.42
N ARG A 200 -10.56 -24.79 3.01
CA ARG A 200 -11.13 -25.77 3.92
C ARG A 200 -10.06 -26.68 4.53
N ASP A 201 -9.12 -27.13 3.71
CA ASP A 201 -8.06 -28.02 4.17
C ASP A 201 -7.11 -27.30 5.13
N LEU A 202 -6.74 -26.04 4.84
CA LEU A 202 -5.97 -25.18 5.74
C LEU A 202 -6.71 -24.94 7.08
N LYS A 203 -8.04 -24.75 7.05
CA LYS A 203 -8.86 -24.63 8.27
C LYS A 203 -8.82 -25.93 9.09
N THR A 204 -8.96 -27.07 8.45
CA THR A 204 -8.92 -28.39 9.11
C THR A 204 -7.55 -28.65 9.76
N LEU A 205 -6.47 -28.17 9.13
CA LEU A 205 -5.11 -28.25 9.67
C LEU A 205 -4.81 -27.19 10.74
N GLY A 206 -5.74 -26.27 11.01
CA GLY A 206 -5.53 -25.17 11.96
C GLY A 206 -4.55 -24.07 11.46
N LEU A 207 -4.24 -24.06 10.16
CA LEU A 207 -3.34 -23.10 9.53
C LEU A 207 -4.06 -21.86 9.00
N TYR A 208 -5.39 -21.87 8.97
CA TYR A 208 -6.20 -20.76 8.52
C TYR A 208 -7.42 -20.60 9.42
N THR A 209 -7.65 -19.37 9.85
CA THR A 209 -8.88 -18.96 10.56
C THR A 209 -9.57 -17.85 9.79
N ALA A 210 -10.88 -17.87 9.73
CA ALA A 210 -11.68 -16.82 9.13
C ALA A 210 -12.94 -16.61 9.97
N ARG A 211 -13.09 -15.37 10.45
CA ARG A 211 -14.30 -14.92 11.15
C ARG A 211 -14.86 -13.74 10.37
N ALA A 212 -16.17 -13.72 10.22
CA ALA A 212 -16.91 -12.61 9.66
C ALA A 212 -17.87 -12.09 10.73
N LEU A 213 -18.04 -10.79 10.78
CA LEU A 213 -19.11 -10.18 11.57
C LEU A 213 -20.44 -10.47 10.86
N SER A 214 -21.50 -10.66 11.66
CA SER A 214 -22.86 -10.64 11.11
C SER A 214 -23.18 -9.21 10.68
N PHE A 215 -23.81 -9.11 9.53
CA PHE A 215 -24.38 -7.85 9.03
C PHE A 215 -25.89 -7.77 9.29
N ASP A 216 -26.42 -8.65 10.16
CA ASP A 216 -27.83 -8.61 10.56
C ASP A 216 -28.13 -7.27 11.24
N GLY A 217 -29.17 -6.58 10.74
CA GLY A 217 -29.55 -5.25 11.24
C GLY A 217 -28.74 -4.08 10.66
N VAL A 218 -27.81 -4.34 9.72
CA VAL A 218 -27.15 -3.27 8.96
C VAL A 218 -28.06 -2.84 7.84
N GLU A 219 -28.43 -1.55 7.84
CA GLU A 219 -29.13 -0.91 6.74
C GLU A 219 -28.12 -0.27 5.79
N TYR A 220 -28.39 -0.33 4.51
CA TYR A 220 -27.57 0.28 3.47
C TYR A 220 -28.44 1.25 2.67
N ASP A 221 -28.02 2.49 2.62
CA ASP A 221 -28.67 3.52 1.82
C ASP A 221 -27.64 4.25 0.93
N VAL A 222 -28.13 4.82 -0.17
CA VAL A 222 -27.32 5.59 -1.12
C VAL A 222 -27.70 7.06 -1.03
N LEU A 223 -26.80 7.86 -0.45
CA LEU A 223 -26.97 9.30 -0.43
C LEU A 223 -26.58 9.90 -1.79
N GLU A 224 -27.56 10.25 -2.59
CA GLU A 224 -27.34 10.89 -3.89
C GLU A 224 -27.15 12.40 -3.75
N HIS A 225 -26.18 12.94 -4.48
CA HIS A 225 -25.97 14.38 -4.63
C HIS A 225 -26.21 14.79 -6.07
N ALA A 226 -27.29 15.53 -6.32
CA ALA A 226 -27.53 16.16 -7.61
C ALA A 226 -26.67 17.42 -7.76
N LEU A 227 -25.85 17.48 -8.81
CA LEU A 227 -25.02 18.65 -9.09
C LEU A 227 -25.94 19.86 -9.42
N THR A 228 -25.62 21.00 -8.82
CA THR A 228 -26.28 22.26 -9.17
C THR A 228 -25.82 22.76 -10.54
N PRO A 229 -26.59 23.62 -11.23
CA PRO A 229 -26.18 24.21 -12.52
C PRO A 229 -24.79 24.88 -12.46
N ALA A 230 -24.47 25.58 -11.36
CA ALA A 230 -23.16 26.19 -11.16
C ALA A 230 -22.05 25.17 -11.00
N GLN A 231 -22.31 24.05 -10.31
CA GLN A 231 -21.34 22.96 -10.19
C GLN A 231 -21.11 22.26 -11.54
N ILE A 232 -22.13 22.09 -12.35
CA ILE A 232 -22.01 21.53 -13.71
C ILE A 232 -21.15 22.45 -14.58
N GLU A 233 -21.38 23.77 -14.55
CA GLU A 233 -20.59 24.74 -15.30
C GLU A 233 -19.10 24.68 -14.91
N VAL A 234 -18.80 24.62 -13.60
CA VAL A 234 -17.41 24.49 -13.11
C VAL A 234 -16.82 23.16 -13.55
N TYR A 235 -17.56 22.06 -13.45
CA TYR A 235 -17.08 20.74 -13.87
C TYR A 235 -16.74 20.70 -15.36
N ASP A 236 -17.65 21.22 -16.20
CA ASP A 236 -17.49 21.25 -17.65
C ASP A 236 -16.33 22.14 -18.10
N ALA A 237 -16.13 23.29 -17.43
CA ALA A 237 -15.00 24.18 -17.69
C ALA A 237 -13.67 23.46 -17.43
N TYR A 238 -13.54 22.75 -16.30
CA TYR A 238 -12.35 21.97 -16.02
C TYR A 238 -12.19 20.75 -16.93
N ALA A 239 -13.27 20.07 -17.30
CA ALA A 239 -13.22 18.99 -18.27
C ALA A 239 -12.71 19.48 -19.63
N GLY A 240 -13.13 20.69 -20.05
CA GLY A 240 -12.61 21.38 -21.22
C GLY A 240 -11.12 21.69 -21.14
N ALA A 241 -10.67 22.21 -19.97
CA ALA A 241 -9.26 22.49 -19.73
C ALA A 241 -8.40 21.22 -19.80
N PHE A 242 -8.82 20.12 -19.17
CA PHE A 242 -8.11 18.84 -19.22
C PHE A 242 -8.07 18.24 -20.64
N ARG A 243 -9.12 18.46 -21.45
CA ARG A 243 -9.10 18.07 -22.87
C ARG A 243 -8.03 18.83 -23.64
N THR A 244 -7.91 20.14 -23.41
CA THR A 244 -6.88 20.99 -24.02
C THR A 244 -5.48 20.56 -23.59
N ILE A 245 -5.27 20.30 -22.30
CA ILE A 245 -3.98 19.81 -21.78
C ILE A 245 -3.62 18.46 -22.41
N HIS A 246 -4.56 17.53 -22.51
CA HIS A 246 -4.35 16.22 -23.13
C HIS A 246 -3.95 16.35 -24.62
N HIS A 247 -4.64 17.20 -25.36
CA HIS A 247 -4.31 17.46 -26.78
C HIS A 247 -2.90 18.04 -26.93
N ASN A 248 -2.55 19.01 -26.10
CA ASN A 248 -1.22 19.63 -26.11
C ASN A 248 -0.14 18.67 -25.62
N LEU A 249 -0.43 17.76 -24.70
CA LEU A 249 0.48 16.72 -24.26
C LEU A 249 0.86 15.78 -25.43
N GLU A 250 -0.11 15.34 -26.21
CA GLU A 250 0.16 14.50 -27.38
C GLU A 250 1.01 15.26 -28.44
N ALA A 251 0.72 16.54 -28.66
CA ALA A 251 1.50 17.38 -29.55
C ALA A 251 2.94 17.57 -29.04
N ALA A 252 3.12 17.84 -27.75
CA ALA A 252 4.42 18.00 -27.11
C ALA A 252 5.26 16.71 -27.16
N LEU A 253 4.64 15.54 -26.90
CA LEU A 253 5.30 14.24 -27.00
C LEU A 253 5.75 13.92 -28.42
N THR A 254 5.02 14.42 -29.42
CA THR A 254 5.42 14.28 -30.84
C THR A 254 6.56 15.22 -31.18
N ALA A 255 6.47 16.50 -30.78
CA ALA A 255 7.47 17.53 -31.09
C ALA A 255 8.83 17.27 -30.38
N THR A 256 8.81 16.67 -29.19
CA THR A 256 10.03 16.33 -28.43
C THR A 256 10.72 15.03 -28.90
N GLY A 257 10.26 14.40 -29.96
CA GLY A 257 10.85 13.17 -30.51
C GLY A 257 10.58 11.91 -29.68
N VAL A 258 9.82 11.99 -28.60
CA VAL A 258 9.44 10.83 -27.76
C VAL A 258 8.54 9.87 -28.55
N ASN A 259 8.03 10.30 -29.69
CA ASN A 259 7.21 9.51 -30.62
C ASN A 259 7.97 9.06 -31.87
N ASP A 260 9.30 9.16 -31.91
CA ASP A 260 10.04 8.87 -33.13
C ASP A 260 9.90 7.41 -33.57
N ALA A 261 9.76 7.23 -34.89
CA ALA A 261 9.45 5.95 -35.52
C ALA A 261 10.61 4.93 -35.47
N SER A 262 11.73 5.25 -34.83
CA SER A 262 12.94 4.43 -34.76
C SER A 262 12.87 3.24 -33.79
N GLY A 263 11.77 3.06 -33.06
CA GLY A 263 11.53 1.82 -32.31
C GLY A 263 12.39 1.59 -31.06
N GLU A 264 13.12 2.59 -30.58
CA GLU A 264 13.91 2.42 -29.36
C GLU A 264 13.02 2.37 -28.11
N THR A 265 13.28 1.37 -27.28
CA THR A 265 12.49 0.97 -26.08
C THR A 265 12.33 2.10 -25.05
N ASN A 266 13.22 3.09 -25.06
CA ASN A 266 13.26 4.21 -24.13
C ASN A 266 12.18 5.28 -24.40
N ALA A 267 11.85 5.54 -25.66
CA ALA A 267 10.82 6.51 -26.05
C ALA A 267 9.41 6.05 -25.60
N SER A 268 9.11 4.76 -25.68
CA SER A 268 7.83 4.19 -25.26
C SER A 268 7.62 4.28 -23.75
N ALA A 269 8.66 4.09 -22.95
CA ALA A 269 8.61 4.19 -21.49
C ALA A 269 8.40 5.65 -21.04
N ALA A 270 9.09 6.61 -21.66
CA ALA A 270 8.93 8.04 -21.36
C ALA A 270 7.50 8.52 -21.70
N ARG A 271 6.97 8.12 -22.86
CA ARG A 271 5.59 8.39 -23.26
C ARG A 271 4.57 7.80 -22.30
N ALA A 272 4.73 6.54 -21.91
CA ALA A 272 3.86 5.87 -20.95
C ALA A 272 3.91 6.56 -19.58
N SER A 273 5.08 7.00 -19.13
CA SER A 273 5.27 7.74 -17.89
C SER A 273 4.55 9.10 -17.91
N ALA A 274 4.71 9.88 -18.99
CA ALA A 274 4.06 11.17 -19.15
C ALA A 274 2.52 11.04 -19.15
N LYS A 275 1.99 10.09 -19.90
CA LYS A 275 0.54 9.78 -19.91
C LYS A 275 0.05 9.33 -18.54
N SER A 276 0.77 8.46 -17.87
CA SER A 276 0.42 7.97 -16.52
C SER A 276 0.39 9.11 -15.49
N ARG A 277 1.33 10.05 -15.57
CA ARG A 277 1.33 11.25 -14.71
C ARG A 277 0.13 12.15 -14.98
N PHE A 278 -0.20 12.37 -16.25
CA PHE A 278 -1.40 13.14 -16.64
C PHE A 278 -2.67 12.49 -16.10
N GLU A 279 -2.88 11.21 -16.37
CA GLU A 279 -4.07 10.47 -15.90
C GLU A 279 -4.18 10.46 -14.37
N SER A 280 -3.07 10.25 -13.68
CA SER A 280 -3.02 10.29 -12.20
C SER A 280 -3.35 11.68 -11.64
N THR A 281 -2.91 12.76 -12.32
CA THR A 281 -3.24 14.13 -11.91
C THR A 281 -4.69 14.45 -12.17
N LYS A 282 -5.21 14.08 -13.34
CA LYS A 282 -6.62 14.25 -13.71
C LYS A 282 -7.53 13.53 -12.71
N GLN A 283 -7.22 12.28 -12.38
CA GLN A 283 -8.01 11.51 -11.42
C GLN A 283 -8.02 12.16 -10.03
N ARG A 284 -6.86 12.59 -9.53
CA ARG A 284 -6.77 13.27 -8.23
C ARG A 284 -7.54 14.59 -8.22
N PHE A 285 -7.42 15.36 -9.29
CA PHE A 285 -8.16 16.60 -9.45
C PHE A 285 -9.67 16.40 -9.37
N PHE A 286 -10.23 15.53 -10.22
CA PHE A 286 -11.68 15.31 -10.26
C PHE A 286 -12.19 14.65 -8.99
N ASN A 287 -11.44 13.75 -8.37
CA ASN A 287 -11.80 13.18 -7.06
C ASN A 287 -11.94 14.28 -6.00
N HIS A 288 -10.98 15.22 -5.94
CA HIS A 288 -11.03 16.32 -4.99
C HIS A 288 -12.17 17.30 -5.32
N LEU A 289 -12.33 17.67 -6.58
CA LEU A 289 -13.42 18.56 -7.04
C LEU A 289 -14.80 17.98 -6.68
N LEU A 290 -15.05 16.72 -7.03
CA LEU A 290 -16.33 16.05 -6.76
C LEU A 290 -16.57 15.87 -5.26
N MET A 291 -15.52 15.58 -4.48
CA MET A 291 -15.63 15.50 -3.04
C MET A 291 -16.05 16.86 -2.44
N GLY A 292 -15.44 17.96 -2.88
CA GLY A 292 -15.86 19.31 -2.48
C GLY A 292 -17.29 19.64 -2.88
N MET A 293 -17.72 19.26 -4.09
CA MET A 293 -19.08 19.47 -4.56
C MET A 293 -20.13 18.71 -3.74
N LYS A 294 -19.80 17.50 -3.26
CA LYS A 294 -20.66 16.65 -2.44
C LYS A 294 -20.71 17.08 -0.96
N ALA A 295 -19.70 17.78 -0.49
CA ALA A 295 -19.53 18.10 0.94
C ALA A 295 -20.78 18.69 1.61
N PRO A 296 -21.52 19.66 1.02
CA PRO A 296 -22.71 20.23 1.66
C PRO A 296 -23.83 19.21 1.90
N THR A 297 -23.97 18.20 1.05
CA THR A 297 -24.97 17.15 1.21
C THR A 297 -24.55 16.15 2.28
N ILE A 298 -23.26 15.79 2.31
CA ILE A 298 -22.69 14.89 3.30
C ILE A 298 -22.76 15.54 4.69
N ILE A 299 -22.40 16.82 4.82
CA ILE A 299 -22.45 17.55 6.10
C ILE A 299 -23.87 17.53 6.67
N ARG A 300 -24.88 17.82 5.86
CA ARG A 300 -26.29 17.76 6.33
C ARG A 300 -26.67 16.37 6.82
N ALA A 301 -26.32 15.33 6.07
CA ALA A 301 -26.61 13.95 6.50
C ALA A 301 -25.92 13.60 7.81
N ILE A 302 -24.68 14.06 8.02
CA ILE A 302 -23.96 13.89 9.29
C ILE A 302 -24.64 14.64 10.42
N GLU A 303 -25.09 15.88 10.20
CA GLU A 303 -25.81 16.69 11.19
C GLU A 303 -27.12 16.02 11.60
N ASP A 304 -27.87 15.46 10.64
CA ASP A 304 -29.09 14.71 10.88
C ASP A 304 -28.83 13.45 11.72
N ASP A 305 -27.79 12.68 11.38
CA ASP A 305 -27.40 11.50 12.15
C ASP A 305 -26.96 11.83 13.57
N LEU A 306 -26.15 12.89 13.74
CA LEU A 306 -25.72 13.34 15.06
C LEU A 306 -26.91 13.81 15.89
N ALA A 307 -27.88 14.52 15.29
CA ALA A 307 -29.10 14.93 15.96
C ALA A 307 -29.97 13.74 16.39
N ALA A 308 -29.92 12.64 15.63
CA ALA A 308 -30.57 11.37 15.99
C ALA A 308 -29.81 10.58 17.08
N GLY A 309 -28.64 11.05 17.54
CA GLY A 309 -27.81 10.39 18.55
C GLY A 309 -26.88 9.31 18.01
N ASN A 310 -26.68 9.25 16.70
CA ASN A 310 -25.79 8.31 16.05
C ASN A 310 -24.34 8.83 16.06
N ALA A 311 -23.37 7.92 16.02
CA ALA A 311 -21.97 8.23 15.80
C ALA A 311 -21.64 8.08 14.31
N CYS A 312 -20.95 9.07 13.71
CA CYS A 312 -20.61 9.08 12.29
C CYS A 312 -19.13 8.74 12.10
N VAL A 313 -18.86 7.82 11.14
CA VAL A 313 -17.52 7.54 10.65
C VAL A 313 -17.45 7.93 9.18
N ILE A 314 -16.57 8.88 8.86
CA ILE A 314 -16.45 9.44 7.50
C ILE A 314 -15.22 8.83 6.83
N GLN A 315 -15.43 8.17 5.70
CA GLN A 315 -14.34 7.69 4.86
C GLN A 315 -14.27 8.53 3.59
N VAL A 316 -13.13 9.16 3.34
CA VAL A 316 -12.88 9.96 2.15
C VAL A 316 -11.92 9.24 1.20
N VAL A 317 -12.09 9.45 -0.11
CA VAL A 317 -11.25 8.83 -1.15
C VAL A 317 -9.81 9.37 -1.11
N SER A 318 -9.64 10.63 -0.72
CA SER A 318 -8.34 11.31 -0.60
C SER A 318 -8.42 12.40 0.46
N THR A 319 -7.42 12.45 1.32
CA THR A 319 -7.27 13.51 2.33
C THR A 319 -6.54 14.75 1.80
N GLY A 320 -5.94 14.69 0.60
CA GLY A 320 -5.06 15.75 0.11
C GLY A 320 -3.75 15.89 0.89
N GLU A 321 -3.43 14.98 1.81
CA GLU A 321 -2.28 15.04 2.71
C GLU A 321 -0.96 15.34 2.00
N SER A 322 -0.70 14.70 0.85
CA SER A 322 0.53 14.93 0.08
C SER A 322 0.65 16.34 -0.51
N LEU A 323 -0.50 16.96 -0.83
CA LEU A 323 -0.57 18.32 -1.32
C LEU A 323 -0.39 19.29 -0.15
N LEU A 324 -1.06 19.03 0.97
CA LEU A 324 -0.91 19.78 2.22
C LEU A 324 0.55 19.79 2.70
N LYS A 325 1.19 18.62 2.73
CA LYS A 325 2.58 18.50 3.15
C LYS A 325 3.53 19.33 2.28
N ARG A 326 3.37 19.27 0.94
CA ARG A 326 4.17 20.13 0.04
C ARG A 326 3.92 21.61 0.30
N ARG A 327 2.68 22.00 0.57
CA ARG A 327 2.34 23.39 0.87
C ARG A 327 3.02 23.86 2.15
N LEU A 328 2.95 23.06 3.20
CA LEU A 328 3.61 23.31 4.48
C LEU A 328 5.15 23.41 4.33
N GLU A 329 5.76 22.59 3.47
CA GLU A 329 7.21 22.64 3.19
C GLU A 329 7.63 23.92 2.43
N THR A 330 6.70 24.60 1.77
CA THR A 330 6.96 25.83 0.99
C THR A 330 6.45 27.10 1.65
N MET A 331 5.73 26.99 2.77
CA MET A 331 5.25 28.14 3.54
C MET A 331 6.33 28.66 4.49
N ASP A 332 6.38 29.97 4.69
CA ASP A 332 7.18 30.53 5.77
C ASP A 332 6.63 30.12 7.14
N PRO A 333 7.48 29.85 8.14
CA PRO A 333 7.05 29.41 9.47
C PRO A 333 6.07 30.36 10.18
N GLU A 334 6.01 31.62 9.74
CA GLU A 334 5.13 32.66 10.29
C GLU A 334 3.78 32.75 9.57
N ASP A 335 3.61 32.05 8.43
CA ASP A 335 2.37 32.05 7.68
C ASP A 335 1.35 31.08 8.30
N GLU A 336 0.13 31.54 8.53
CA GLU A 336 -0.98 30.68 8.92
C GLU A 336 -1.62 30.02 7.69
N LEU A 337 -2.02 28.76 7.84
CA LEU A 337 -2.84 28.06 6.83
C LEU A 337 -4.20 28.75 6.72
N VAL A 338 -4.39 29.51 5.65
CA VAL A 338 -5.66 30.16 5.35
C VAL A 338 -6.67 29.11 4.87
N GLU A 339 -7.91 29.23 5.30
CA GLU A 339 -9.03 28.40 4.81
C GLU A 339 -9.10 28.48 3.28
N GLY A 340 -9.10 27.32 2.60
CA GLY A 340 -9.04 27.25 1.14
C GLY A 340 -7.64 27.31 0.53
N ALA A 341 -6.58 27.22 1.33
CA ALA A 341 -5.19 27.21 0.85
C ALA A 341 -4.86 26.06 -0.08
N LEU A 342 -5.66 24.98 -0.07
CA LEU A 342 -5.54 23.82 -0.95
C LEU A 342 -6.79 23.68 -1.82
N THR A 343 -6.62 23.85 -3.10
CA THR A 343 -7.69 23.74 -4.08
C THR A 343 -7.39 22.68 -5.14
N PRO A 344 -8.40 22.12 -5.80
CA PRO A 344 -8.16 21.25 -6.95
C PRO A 344 -7.25 21.87 -8.02
N ARG A 345 -7.26 23.19 -8.17
CA ARG A 345 -6.42 23.94 -9.09
C ARG A 345 -4.92 23.66 -8.90
N ASP A 346 -4.48 23.44 -7.66
CA ASP A 346 -3.06 23.21 -7.34
C ASP A 346 -2.52 21.92 -7.98
N TYR A 347 -3.37 20.91 -8.21
CA TYR A 347 -2.97 19.72 -8.96
C TYR A 347 -2.67 20.04 -10.43
N VAL A 348 -3.45 20.91 -11.04
CA VAL A 348 -3.26 21.29 -12.45
C VAL A 348 -2.00 22.13 -12.60
N LEU A 349 -1.85 23.16 -11.76
CA LEU A 349 -0.67 24.05 -11.80
C LEU A 349 0.61 23.24 -11.52
N GLY A 350 0.63 22.42 -10.48
CA GLY A 350 1.79 21.58 -10.18
C GLY A 350 2.13 20.58 -11.30
N TYR A 351 1.12 20.06 -12.02
CA TYR A 351 1.36 19.24 -13.20
C TYR A 351 1.98 20.04 -14.35
N LEU A 352 1.44 21.21 -14.66
CA LEU A 352 1.93 22.05 -15.78
C LEU A 352 3.35 22.56 -15.53
N GLU A 353 3.68 22.91 -14.28
CA GLU A 353 5.00 23.41 -13.90
C GLU A 353 6.07 22.32 -13.81
N GLN A 354 5.74 21.15 -13.31
CA GLN A 354 6.71 20.14 -12.92
C GLN A 354 6.75 18.89 -13.81
N ALA A 355 5.64 18.58 -14.48
CA ALA A 355 5.48 17.31 -15.15
C ALA A 355 5.08 17.40 -16.62
N PHE A 356 4.61 18.56 -17.09
CA PHE A 356 4.31 18.76 -18.50
C PHE A 356 5.61 18.84 -19.32
N PRO A 357 5.77 18.04 -20.39
CA PRO A 357 7.02 17.98 -21.16
C PRO A 357 7.17 19.23 -22.05
N ILE A 358 7.93 20.21 -21.56
CA ILE A 358 8.26 21.47 -22.31
C ILE A 358 9.67 21.49 -22.88
N HIS A 359 10.52 20.53 -22.49
CA HIS A 359 11.88 20.38 -23.00
C HIS A 359 12.08 19.00 -23.57
N ALA A 360 12.90 18.89 -24.63
CA ALA A 360 13.42 17.61 -25.06
C ALA A 360 14.23 17.00 -23.93
N GLN A 361 14.02 15.71 -23.66
CA GLN A 361 14.68 15.00 -22.56
C GLN A 361 15.59 13.91 -23.13
N LYS A 362 16.80 13.80 -22.60
CA LYS A 362 17.67 12.64 -22.78
C LYS A 362 17.60 11.75 -21.55
N LEU A 363 17.67 10.46 -21.76
CA LEU A 363 17.81 9.50 -20.68
C LEU A 363 19.28 9.35 -20.33
N VAL A 364 19.63 9.62 -19.08
CA VAL A 364 20.99 9.46 -18.55
C VAL A 364 20.93 8.38 -17.48
N GLU A 365 21.86 7.44 -17.53
CA GLU A 365 22.01 6.44 -16.50
C GLU A 365 22.74 7.04 -15.30
N ILE A 366 22.03 7.15 -14.15
CA ILE A 366 22.59 7.61 -12.87
C ILE A 366 22.39 6.46 -11.88
N ASP A 367 23.48 5.92 -11.35
CA ASP A 367 23.50 4.83 -10.38
C ASP A 367 22.67 3.58 -10.80
N GLY A 368 22.75 3.21 -12.10
CA GLY A 368 22.02 2.06 -12.65
C GLY A 368 20.53 2.31 -12.90
N ASN A 369 20.05 3.54 -12.72
CA ASN A 369 18.68 3.94 -13.03
C ASN A 369 18.68 4.95 -14.18
N MET A 370 17.75 4.76 -15.11
CA MET A 370 17.53 5.71 -16.20
C MET A 370 16.74 6.91 -15.71
N VAL A 371 17.37 8.07 -15.66
CA VAL A 371 16.77 9.34 -15.23
C VAL A 371 16.64 10.25 -16.45
N ALA A 372 15.46 10.86 -16.61
CA ALA A 372 15.24 11.83 -17.68
C ALA A 372 15.81 13.21 -17.27
N GLU A 373 16.79 13.71 -18.02
CA GLU A 373 17.34 15.06 -17.87
C GLU A 373 16.94 15.93 -19.06
N PRO A 374 16.67 17.23 -18.86
CA PRO A 374 16.47 18.16 -19.97
C PRO A 374 17.72 18.20 -20.88
N LEU A 375 17.47 18.27 -22.20
CA LEU A 375 18.52 18.50 -23.20
C LEU A 375 19.02 19.94 -23.11
#